data_a91ec75736a1c6a759997abfdfd8aaae
#
_entry.id   a91ec75736a1c6a759997abfdfd8aaae
#
_cell.length_a   1.000
_cell.length_b   1.000
_cell.length_c   1.000
_cell.angle_alpha   90.00
_cell.angle_beta   90.00
_cell.angle_gamma   90.00
#
_symmetry.space_group_name_H-M   'P 1'
#
loop_
_entity.id
_entity.type
_entity.pdbx_description
1 polymer ?
#
loop_
_entity_poly.entity_id
_entity_poly.type
_entity_poly.pdbx_seq_one_letter_code
_entity_poly.pdbx_strand_id
1 'polypeptide(L)'
;MIKKKGYVQLSTTHGNLNLELYCDVVPKTCENFIKLSANGYYDGSPFHRSIRNFILQGGDPTGTGKGGESVWGKPFDDEFKPHLVHQGRGILSMANSGPNTNKSQFFITYRSCRHLDNKHTVFGKVVGGLTTVQAIEEIETDNKDRPIEDVHIIKAIVFVNPFQEAENELTKRRKEELAAHKGVELKQRRRENSKDQLKTFSSGVGKYINPDLK
;
A
#
# COMPACT_ATOMS: atom_id res chain seq x y z
N MET A 1 -5.04 -2.52 12.50
CA MET A 1 -3.63 -2.94 12.30
C MET A 1 -3.58 -3.92 11.16
N ILE A 2 -2.78 -3.68 10.14
CA ILE A 2 -2.64 -4.54 8.96
C ILE A 2 -1.90 -5.81 9.37
N LYS A 3 -2.46 -6.97 9.04
CA LYS A 3 -1.87 -8.28 9.40
C LYS A 3 -1.43 -9.11 8.19
N LYS A 4 -1.60 -8.56 6.98
CA LYS A 4 -1.33 -9.25 5.73
C LYS A 4 -0.16 -8.60 5.00
N LYS A 5 0.56 -9.40 4.22
CA LYS A 5 1.57 -8.93 3.28
C LYS A 5 0.92 -8.39 2.01
N GLY A 6 1.60 -7.46 1.34
CA GLY A 6 1.22 -6.98 0.02
C GLY A 6 1.98 -7.72 -1.07
N TYR A 7 1.42 -7.79 -2.30
CA TYR A 7 2.09 -8.37 -3.45
C TYR A 7 1.95 -7.47 -4.67
N VAL A 8 3.10 -7.14 -5.26
CA VAL A 8 3.20 -6.27 -6.45
C VAL A 8 4.10 -6.95 -7.47
N GLN A 9 3.73 -6.88 -8.75
CA GLN A 9 4.59 -7.26 -9.86
C GLN A 9 5.06 -6.01 -10.58
N LEU A 10 6.36 -5.90 -10.79
CA LEU A 10 6.94 -4.95 -11.74
C LEU A 10 7.23 -5.71 -13.04
N SER A 11 6.46 -5.41 -14.09
CA SER A 11 6.75 -5.90 -15.44
C SER A 11 7.83 -4.99 -16.02
N THR A 12 8.98 -5.56 -16.35
CA THR A 12 10.12 -4.79 -16.88
C THR A 12 10.43 -5.21 -18.31
N THR A 13 11.24 -4.44 -19.02
CA THR A 13 11.75 -4.77 -20.37
C THR A 13 12.54 -6.09 -20.40
N HIS A 14 13.03 -6.58 -19.25
CA HIS A 14 13.83 -7.79 -19.12
C HIS A 14 13.12 -8.95 -18.43
N GLY A 15 11.82 -8.79 -18.12
CA GLY A 15 11.00 -9.79 -17.46
C GLY A 15 10.30 -9.26 -16.20
N ASN A 16 9.57 -10.14 -15.52
CA ASN A 16 8.76 -9.78 -14.38
C ASN A 16 9.51 -9.95 -13.06
N LEU A 17 9.31 -9.00 -12.15
CA LEU A 17 9.78 -9.04 -10.77
C LEU A 17 8.56 -9.13 -9.84
N ASN A 18 8.37 -10.25 -9.16
CA ASN A 18 7.29 -10.40 -8.18
C ASN A 18 7.80 -10.05 -6.79
N LEU A 19 7.18 -9.07 -6.17
CA LEU A 19 7.58 -8.49 -4.89
C LEU A 19 6.61 -8.88 -3.79
N GLU A 20 7.14 -9.36 -2.67
CA GLU A 20 6.44 -9.51 -1.40
C GLU A 20 6.76 -8.32 -0.51
N LEU A 21 5.74 -7.64 0.02
CA LEU A 21 5.87 -6.43 0.83
C LEU A 21 5.45 -6.69 2.28
N TYR A 22 6.22 -6.21 3.24
CA TYR A 22 6.04 -6.42 4.68
C TYR A 22 5.09 -5.38 5.29
N CYS A 23 3.83 -5.31 4.79
CA CYS A 23 2.84 -4.31 5.21
C CYS A 23 2.45 -4.41 6.69
N ASP A 24 2.61 -5.57 7.30
CA ASP A 24 2.40 -5.84 8.72
C ASP A 24 3.51 -5.30 9.62
N VAL A 25 4.71 -5.06 9.06
CA VAL A 25 5.93 -4.68 9.80
C VAL A 25 6.32 -3.23 9.58
N VAL A 26 6.28 -2.79 8.32
CA VAL A 26 6.65 -1.43 7.86
C VAL A 26 5.51 -0.82 7.01
N PRO A 27 4.36 -0.54 7.64
CA PRO A 27 3.14 -0.21 6.93
C PRO A 27 3.21 1.08 6.12
N LYS A 28 3.87 2.13 6.63
CA LYS A 28 3.94 3.43 5.95
C LYS A 28 4.71 3.34 4.64
N THR A 29 5.84 2.65 4.66
CA THR A 29 6.67 2.43 3.47
C THR A 29 5.96 1.57 2.43
N CYS A 30 5.33 0.49 2.87
CA CYS A 30 4.55 -0.38 1.98
C CYS A 30 3.31 0.33 1.40
N GLU A 31 2.61 1.13 2.19
CA GLU A 31 1.47 1.93 1.73
C GLU A 31 1.88 2.89 0.62
N ASN A 32 3.00 3.61 0.81
CA ASN A 32 3.56 4.50 -0.20
C ASN A 32 3.81 3.75 -1.51
N PHE A 33 4.55 2.64 -1.45
CA PHE A 33 4.92 1.87 -2.63
C PHE A 33 3.70 1.28 -3.35
N ILE A 34 2.75 0.70 -2.62
CA ILE A 34 1.52 0.12 -3.19
C ILE A 34 0.65 1.20 -3.83
N LYS A 35 0.45 2.34 -3.17
CA LYS A 35 -0.36 3.44 -3.73
C LYS A 35 0.28 4.05 -4.97
N LEU A 36 1.59 4.26 -4.96
CA LEU A 36 2.32 4.72 -6.15
C LEU A 36 2.21 3.72 -7.31
N SER A 37 2.36 2.41 -7.02
CA SER A 37 2.19 1.35 -8.02
C SER A 37 0.77 1.31 -8.59
N ALA A 38 -0.26 1.40 -7.74
CA ALA A 38 -1.66 1.38 -8.16
C ALA A 38 -2.05 2.61 -9.00
N ASN A 39 -1.40 3.75 -8.74
CA ASN A 39 -1.62 4.99 -9.49
C ASN A 39 -0.83 5.07 -10.81
N GLY A 40 -0.07 4.01 -11.17
CA GLY A 40 0.77 4.00 -12.38
C GLY A 40 1.99 4.91 -12.30
N TYR A 41 2.37 5.36 -11.10
CA TYR A 41 3.50 6.30 -10.91
C TYR A 41 4.84 5.73 -11.40
N TYR A 42 5.02 4.42 -11.30
CA TYR A 42 6.23 3.73 -11.73
C TYR A 42 6.20 3.29 -13.20
N ASP A 43 5.06 3.41 -13.89
CA ASP A 43 4.92 2.97 -15.28
C ASP A 43 5.81 3.84 -16.19
N GLY A 44 6.62 3.20 -17.02
CA GLY A 44 7.60 3.85 -17.86
C GLY A 44 8.87 4.34 -17.15
N SER A 45 8.97 4.22 -15.82
CA SER A 45 10.14 4.71 -15.09
C SER A 45 11.36 3.81 -15.27
N PRO A 46 12.58 4.40 -15.47
CA PRO A 46 13.80 3.64 -15.67
C PRO A 46 14.41 3.16 -14.36
N PHE A 47 15.15 2.06 -14.44
CA PHE A 47 16.20 1.75 -13.46
C PHE A 47 17.44 2.56 -13.84
N HIS A 48 17.56 3.73 -13.25
CA HIS A 48 18.56 4.73 -13.62
C HIS A 48 19.97 4.45 -13.09
N ARG A 49 20.13 3.45 -12.20
CA ARG A 49 21.42 3.07 -11.63
C ARG A 49 21.49 1.58 -11.34
N SER A 50 22.52 0.92 -11.82
CA SER A 50 22.83 -0.49 -11.57
C SER A 50 24.31 -0.62 -11.24
N ILE A 51 24.61 -1.08 -10.03
CA ILE A 51 25.99 -1.34 -9.62
C ILE A 51 26.15 -2.84 -9.41
N ARG A 52 26.91 -3.46 -10.27
CA ARG A 52 27.16 -4.91 -10.23
C ARG A 52 27.68 -5.33 -8.85
N ASN A 53 27.19 -6.46 -8.34
CA ASN A 53 27.47 -6.95 -7.00
C ASN A 53 27.03 -5.99 -5.87
N PHE A 54 26.12 -5.05 -6.13
CA PHE A 54 25.63 -4.15 -5.11
C PHE A 54 24.11 -3.98 -5.18
N ILE A 55 23.59 -3.05 -6.00
CA ILE A 55 22.16 -2.73 -6.08
C ILE A 55 21.70 -2.37 -7.50
N LEU A 56 20.40 -2.57 -7.74
CA LEU A 56 19.61 -2.01 -8.84
C LEU A 56 18.67 -0.95 -8.28
N GLN A 57 18.79 0.32 -8.69
CA GLN A 57 18.02 1.44 -8.18
C GLN A 57 17.10 2.03 -9.26
N GLY A 58 15.86 2.28 -8.87
CA GLY A 58 14.81 2.87 -9.72
C GLY A 58 13.79 3.66 -8.90
N GLY A 59 12.60 3.90 -9.49
CA GLY A 59 11.50 4.59 -8.84
C GLY A 59 11.56 6.11 -8.91
N ASP A 60 12.42 6.64 -9.81
CA ASP A 60 12.44 8.04 -10.21
C ASP A 60 11.88 8.14 -11.65
N PRO A 61 10.66 8.67 -11.87
CA PRO A 61 10.08 8.79 -13.21
C PRO A 61 10.91 9.70 -14.13
N THR A 62 11.69 10.64 -13.56
CA THR A 62 12.55 11.52 -14.36
C THR A 62 13.85 10.82 -14.81
N GLY A 63 14.19 9.69 -14.19
CA GLY A 63 15.40 8.93 -14.50
C GLY A 63 16.72 9.66 -14.17
N THR A 64 16.66 10.77 -13.45
CA THR A 64 17.84 11.59 -13.11
C THR A 64 18.53 11.14 -11.82
N GLY A 65 17.85 10.33 -11.01
CA GLY A 65 18.27 9.95 -9.66
C GLY A 65 18.02 11.02 -8.59
N LYS A 66 17.51 12.19 -8.99
CA LYS A 66 17.20 13.32 -8.08
C LYS A 66 15.68 13.53 -7.90
N GLY A 67 14.87 12.97 -8.78
CA GLY A 67 13.43 13.07 -8.77
C GLY A 67 12.77 12.08 -7.83
N GLY A 68 11.46 12.01 -7.94
CA GLY A 68 10.61 11.13 -7.17
C GLY A 68 9.94 11.81 -5.99
N GLU A 69 8.66 11.47 -5.77
CA GLU A 69 7.86 11.98 -4.68
C GLU A 69 7.10 10.84 -3.99
N SER A 70 6.82 11.00 -2.71
CA SER A 70 5.94 10.07 -2.01
C SER A 70 4.48 10.30 -2.39
N VAL A 71 3.62 9.35 -2.10
CA VAL A 71 2.17 9.48 -2.30
C VAL A 71 1.56 10.67 -1.53
N TRP A 72 2.26 11.15 -0.52
CA TRP A 72 1.85 12.32 0.30
C TRP A 72 2.47 13.64 -0.16
N GLY A 73 3.25 13.67 -1.25
CA GLY A 73 3.94 14.86 -1.77
C GLY A 73 5.06 15.41 -0.90
N LYS A 74 5.46 14.69 0.16
CA LYS A 74 6.54 15.07 1.09
C LYS A 74 7.34 13.84 1.53
N PRO A 75 8.59 14.00 1.95
CA PRO A 75 9.38 12.90 2.52
C PRO A 75 8.70 12.28 3.74
N PHE A 76 8.97 11.01 4.01
CA PHE A 76 8.46 10.30 5.17
C PHE A 76 9.57 9.56 5.92
N ASP A 77 9.26 9.23 7.18
CA ASP A 77 10.20 8.70 8.15
C ASP A 77 10.65 7.29 7.81
N ASP A 78 11.83 6.92 8.29
CA ASP A 78 12.36 5.58 8.23
C ASP A 78 11.59 4.63 9.16
N GLU A 79 11.42 3.38 8.72
CA GLU A 79 10.81 2.31 9.50
C GLU A 79 11.83 1.16 9.67
N PHE A 80 12.78 1.30 10.60
CA PHE A 80 13.77 0.26 10.86
C PHE A 80 13.24 -0.82 11.80
N LYS A 81 13.53 -2.08 11.47
CA LYS A 81 13.21 -3.25 12.29
C LYS A 81 14.43 -4.17 12.39
N PRO A 82 14.78 -4.67 13.59
CA PRO A 82 16.00 -5.46 13.79
C PRO A 82 16.14 -6.72 12.92
N HIS A 83 14.99 -7.30 12.52
CA HIS A 83 14.94 -8.51 11.69
C HIS A 83 14.86 -8.24 10.19
N LEU A 84 14.64 -6.98 9.79
CA LEU A 84 14.64 -6.56 8.39
C LEU A 84 16.01 -5.99 8.02
N VAL A 85 16.81 -6.81 7.36
CA VAL A 85 18.21 -6.54 7.04
C VAL A 85 18.50 -6.84 5.58
N HIS A 86 19.54 -6.19 5.03
CA HIS A 86 19.97 -6.36 3.65
C HIS A 86 20.82 -7.64 3.50
N GLN A 87 20.22 -8.80 3.79
CA GLN A 87 20.89 -10.09 3.70
C GLN A 87 20.41 -10.87 2.48
N GLY A 88 21.29 -11.04 1.49
CA GLY A 88 21.01 -11.79 0.27
C GLY A 88 20.68 -10.93 -0.94
N ARG A 89 20.39 -11.62 -2.05
CA ARG A 89 19.92 -11.05 -3.32
C ARG A 89 18.41 -10.82 -3.25
N GLY A 90 17.94 -9.75 -3.88
CA GLY A 90 16.51 -9.49 -4.06
C GLY A 90 15.83 -8.82 -2.87
N ILE A 91 16.59 -8.22 -1.94
CA ILE A 91 16.00 -7.41 -0.85
C ILE A 91 15.56 -6.08 -1.43
N LEU A 92 14.31 -5.69 -1.16
CA LEU A 92 13.70 -4.45 -1.58
C LEU A 92 13.78 -3.41 -0.45
N SER A 93 14.38 -2.25 -0.73
CA SER A 93 14.64 -1.21 0.26
C SER A 93 14.46 0.19 -0.32
N MET A 94 14.15 1.18 0.53
CA MET A 94 13.99 2.57 0.12
C MET A 94 15.34 3.25 -0.10
N ALA A 95 15.47 3.96 -1.22
CA ALA A 95 16.53 4.94 -1.40
C ALA A 95 16.14 6.25 -0.68
N ASN A 96 17.13 6.88 -0.06
CA ASN A 96 16.95 8.16 0.64
C ASN A 96 18.21 9.04 0.48
N SER A 97 18.08 10.30 0.88
CA SER A 97 19.18 11.29 0.91
C SER A 97 19.60 11.65 2.34
N GLY A 98 19.45 10.72 3.26
CA GLY A 98 19.68 10.86 4.69
C GLY A 98 18.46 10.40 5.51
N PRO A 99 18.53 10.49 6.85
CA PRO A 99 17.46 10.03 7.72
C PRO A 99 16.11 10.70 7.41
N ASN A 100 15.03 9.90 7.38
CA ASN A 100 13.65 10.38 7.22
C ASN A 100 13.38 11.16 5.92
N THR A 101 14.07 10.79 4.83
CA THR A 101 13.90 11.43 3.52
C THR A 101 13.39 10.47 2.43
N ASN A 102 12.65 9.44 2.83
CA ASN A 102 12.08 8.47 1.90
C ASN A 102 11.02 9.12 1.01
N LYS A 103 11.04 8.77 -0.28
CA LYS A 103 10.08 9.25 -1.29
C LYS A 103 9.55 8.08 -2.14
N SER A 104 9.81 8.09 -3.46
CA SER A 104 9.42 6.99 -4.36
C SER A 104 10.57 6.08 -4.76
N GLN A 105 11.81 6.55 -4.67
CA GLN A 105 12.96 5.77 -5.13
C GLN A 105 13.20 4.57 -4.23
N PHE A 106 13.53 3.44 -4.84
CA PHE A 106 13.83 2.18 -4.18
C PHE A 106 14.98 1.48 -4.86
N PHE A 107 15.56 0.48 -4.19
CA PHE A 107 16.56 -0.39 -4.78
C PHE A 107 16.32 -1.86 -4.44
N ILE A 108 16.87 -2.73 -5.28
CA ILE A 108 16.88 -4.18 -5.10
C ILE A 108 18.34 -4.60 -4.96
N THR A 109 18.67 -5.38 -3.95
CA THR A 109 20.06 -5.83 -3.73
C THR A 109 20.44 -6.96 -4.68
N TYR A 110 21.66 -6.91 -5.21
CA TYR A 110 22.25 -8.01 -5.95
C TYR A 110 22.96 -9.02 -5.03
N ARG A 111 23.35 -8.59 -3.85
CA ARG A 111 23.95 -9.44 -2.79
C ARG A 111 23.66 -8.88 -1.41
N SER A 112 24.22 -9.50 -0.37
CA SER A 112 24.15 -8.96 0.97
C SER A 112 24.85 -7.61 1.12
N CYS A 113 24.15 -6.60 1.65
CA CYS A 113 24.61 -5.22 1.79
C CYS A 113 24.38 -4.71 3.23
N ARG A 114 24.88 -5.47 4.24
CA ARG A 114 24.64 -5.21 5.65
C ARG A 114 25.06 -3.82 6.13
N HIS A 115 25.96 -3.13 5.44
CA HIS A 115 26.38 -1.75 5.73
C HIS A 115 25.27 -0.72 5.46
N LEU A 116 24.17 -1.12 4.80
CA LEU A 116 22.95 -0.32 4.58
C LEU A 116 21.90 -0.53 5.69
N ASP A 117 22.09 -1.50 6.58
CA ASP A 117 21.19 -1.77 7.70
C ASP A 117 21.08 -0.53 8.59
N ASN A 118 19.85 -0.22 9.05
CA ASN A 118 19.50 0.98 9.84
C ASN A 118 19.83 2.33 9.16
N LYS A 119 20.04 2.33 7.84
CA LYS A 119 20.19 3.54 7.02
C LYS A 119 19.09 3.62 5.96
N HIS A 120 18.65 2.48 5.46
CA HIS A 120 17.61 2.36 4.46
C HIS A 120 16.54 1.40 4.94
N THR A 121 15.27 1.76 4.76
CA THR A 121 14.14 0.96 5.20
C THR A 121 13.94 -0.24 4.27
N VAL A 122 14.21 -1.44 4.78
CA VAL A 122 13.86 -2.69 4.09
C VAL A 122 12.35 -2.90 4.22
N PHE A 123 11.63 -3.02 3.10
CA PHE A 123 10.18 -3.15 3.14
C PHE A 123 9.62 -4.33 2.32
N GLY A 124 10.49 -5.13 1.71
CA GLY A 124 10.07 -6.31 0.96
C GLY A 124 11.22 -7.11 0.40
N LYS A 125 10.88 -8.05 -0.47
CA LYS A 125 11.82 -8.86 -1.23
C LYS A 125 11.23 -9.33 -2.56
N VAL A 126 12.09 -9.67 -3.49
CA VAL A 126 11.75 -10.39 -4.72
C VAL A 126 11.49 -11.84 -4.38
N VAL A 127 10.28 -12.35 -4.68
CA VAL A 127 9.86 -13.75 -4.48
C VAL A 127 9.74 -14.52 -5.78
N GLY A 128 9.78 -13.82 -6.92
CA GLY A 128 9.81 -14.41 -8.26
C GLY A 128 10.51 -13.46 -9.23
N GLY A 129 11.25 -14.03 -10.21
CA GLY A 129 12.01 -13.23 -11.17
C GLY A 129 13.43 -12.90 -10.72
N LEU A 130 14.06 -13.70 -9.84
CA LEU A 130 15.48 -13.54 -9.50
C LEU A 130 16.40 -13.71 -10.71
N THR A 131 15.98 -14.48 -11.70
CA THR A 131 16.67 -14.59 -13.01
C THR A 131 16.62 -13.27 -13.79
N THR A 132 15.51 -12.53 -13.71
CA THR A 132 15.39 -11.17 -14.27
C THR A 132 16.35 -10.20 -13.55
N VAL A 133 16.43 -10.27 -12.19
CA VAL A 133 17.42 -9.47 -11.43
C VAL A 133 18.85 -9.78 -11.88
N GLN A 134 19.15 -11.05 -12.15
CA GLN A 134 20.46 -11.46 -12.62
C GLN A 134 20.73 -10.96 -14.05
N ALA A 135 19.79 -11.10 -14.97
CA ALA A 135 19.94 -10.61 -16.33
C ALA A 135 20.19 -9.10 -16.38
N ILE A 136 19.50 -8.33 -15.55
CA ILE A 136 19.71 -6.87 -15.45
C ILE A 136 21.10 -6.55 -14.84
N GLU A 137 21.58 -7.35 -13.89
CA GLU A 137 22.92 -7.16 -13.30
C GLU A 137 24.05 -7.38 -14.32
N GLU A 138 23.83 -8.22 -15.33
CA GLU A 138 24.82 -8.55 -16.37
C GLU A 138 24.92 -7.45 -17.44
N ILE A 139 23.97 -6.52 -17.52
CA ILE A 139 23.99 -5.39 -18.44
C ILE A 139 25.17 -4.46 -18.09
N GLU A 140 25.92 -4.07 -19.10
CA GLU A 140 26.99 -3.09 -18.94
C GLU A 140 26.46 -1.72 -18.55
N THR A 141 27.23 -0.96 -17.78
CA THR A 141 26.86 0.37 -17.29
C THR A 141 27.87 1.41 -17.76
N ASP A 142 27.40 2.66 -17.86
CA ASP A 142 28.25 3.82 -18.14
C ASP A 142 29.05 4.26 -16.90
N ASN A 143 29.83 5.34 -17.06
CA ASN A 143 30.67 5.92 -16.00
C ASN A 143 29.85 6.47 -14.78
N LYS A 144 28.51 6.50 -14.87
CA LYS A 144 27.58 6.96 -13.85
C LYS A 144 26.73 5.82 -13.30
N ASP A 145 27.15 4.58 -13.51
CA ASP A 145 26.43 3.37 -13.13
C ASP A 145 25.05 3.22 -13.82
N ARG A 146 24.77 3.91 -14.94
CA ARG A 146 23.54 3.77 -15.69
C ARG A 146 23.66 2.61 -16.67
N PRO A 147 22.67 1.68 -16.71
CA PRO A 147 22.65 0.63 -17.72
C PRO A 147 22.71 1.22 -19.14
N ILE A 148 23.60 0.69 -20.00
CA ILE A 148 23.72 1.11 -21.41
C ILE A 148 22.47 0.69 -22.18
N GLU A 149 21.97 -0.50 -21.91
CA GLU A 149 20.67 -0.94 -22.38
C GLU A 149 19.59 -0.43 -21.42
N ASP A 150 18.56 0.25 -21.98
CA ASP A 150 17.50 0.85 -21.17
C ASP A 150 16.63 -0.21 -20.46
N VAL A 151 16.69 -0.22 -19.15
CA VAL A 151 15.87 -1.06 -18.28
C VAL A 151 14.73 -0.23 -17.69
N HIS A 152 13.49 -0.50 -18.12
CA HIS A 152 12.31 0.23 -17.67
C HIS A 152 11.28 -0.67 -16.98
N ILE A 153 10.53 -0.09 -16.04
CA ILE A 153 9.29 -0.68 -15.53
C ILE A 153 8.20 -0.36 -16.56
N ILE A 154 7.73 -1.36 -17.28
CA ILE A 154 6.65 -1.21 -18.26
C ILE A 154 5.35 -0.93 -17.50
N LYS A 155 5.11 -1.70 -16.42
CA LYS A 155 3.90 -1.56 -15.59
C LYS A 155 4.12 -2.11 -14.19
N ALA A 156 3.56 -1.43 -13.19
CA ALA A 156 3.43 -1.93 -11.84
C ALA A 156 2.00 -2.46 -11.61
N ILE A 157 1.86 -3.73 -11.22
CA ILE A 157 0.57 -4.41 -11.03
C ILE A 157 0.45 -4.82 -9.58
N VAL A 158 -0.57 -4.32 -8.89
CA VAL A 158 -0.85 -4.67 -7.50
C VAL A 158 -1.80 -5.86 -7.45
N PHE A 159 -1.35 -7.00 -6.95
CA PHE A 159 -2.18 -8.20 -6.78
C PHE A 159 -2.90 -8.23 -5.43
N VAL A 160 -2.20 -7.81 -4.36
CA VAL A 160 -2.77 -7.78 -3.02
C VAL A 160 -2.46 -6.43 -2.39
N ASN A 161 -3.51 -5.70 -2.05
CA ASN A 161 -3.45 -4.40 -1.37
C ASN A 161 -4.14 -4.50 0.00
N PRO A 162 -3.41 -4.82 1.08
CA PRO A 162 -4.00 -4.96 2.41
C PRO A 162 -4.59 -3.67 2.96
N PHE A 163 -4.13 -2.51 2.50
CA PHE A 163 -4.64 -1.19 2.92
C PHE A 163 -6.05 -0.96 2.36
N GLN A 164 -6.26 -1.24 1.07
CA GLN A 164 -7.57 -1.13 0.43
C GLN A 164 -8.57 -2.14 1.01
N GLU A 165 -8.13 -3.37 1.30
CA GLU A 165 -8.97 -4.38 1.96
C GLU A 165 -9.42 -3.87 3.34
N ALA A 166 -8.50 -3.31 4.14
CA ALA A 166 -8.81 -2.76 5.45
C ALA A 166 -9.76 -1.55 5.39
N GLU A 167 -9.59 -0.64 4.44
CA GLU A 167 -10.50 0.49 4.21
C GLU A 167 -11.89 0.02 3.82
N ASN A 168 -11.99 -0.95 2.93
CA ASN A 168 -13.26 -1.53 2.49
C ASN A 168 -14.01 -2.19 3.66
N GLU A 169 -13.28 -2.92 4.51
CA GLU A 169 -13.85 -3.55 5.71
C GLU A 169 -14.36 -2.51 6.72
N LEU A 170 -13.58 -1.47 6.98
CA LEU A 170 -13.99 -0.36 7.86
C LEU A 170 -15.23 0.37 7.32
N THR A 171 -15.26 0.62 6.01
CA THR A 171 -16.41 1.27 5.37
C THR A 171 -17.67 0.41 5.46
N LYS A 172 -17.52 -0.91 5.28
CA LYS A 172 -18.63 -1.87 5.44
C LYS A 172 -19.18 -1.86 6.87
N ARG A 173 -18.31 -1.97 7.87
CA ARG A 173 -18.69 -1.91 9.29
C ARG A 173 -19.41 -0.62 9.65
N ARG A 174 -18.90 0.54 9.21
CA ARG A 174 -19.55 1.84 9.44
C ARG A 174 -20.94 1.91 8.81
N LYS A 175 -21.14 1.36 7.62
CA LYS A 175 -22.45 1.29 6.96
C LYS A 175 -23.41 0.40 7.74
N GLU A 176 -22.95 -0.75 8.24
CA GLU A 176 -23.75 -1.68 9.05
C GLU A 176 -24.16 -1.05 10.39
N GLU A 177 -23.25 -0.37 11.08
CA GLU A 177 -23.51 0.38 12.32
C GLU A 177 -24.54 1.49 12.10
N LEU A 178 -24.40 2.29 11.04
CA LEU A 178 -25.37 3.33 10.67
C LEU A 178 -26.75 2.77 10.35
N ALA A 179 -26.82 1.64 9.66
CA ALA A 179 -28.08 0.97 9.36
C ALA A 179 -28.77 0.43 10.63
N ALA A 180 -27.98 -0.15 11.54
CA ALA A 180 -28.47 -0.62 12.83
C ALA A 180 -29.01 0.54 13.69
N HIS A 181 -28.29 1.66 13.77
CA HIS A 181 -28.73 2.88 14.48
C HIS A 181 -30.06 3.42 13.93
N LYS A 182 -30.16 3.57 12.60
CA LYS A 182 -31.42 4.01 11.95
C LYS A 182 -32.57 3.05 12.22
N GLY A 183 -32.32 1.74 12.24
CA GLY A 183 -33.30 0.73 12.56
C GLY A 183 -33.84 0.83 14.02
N VAL A 184 -32.94 1.16 14.96
CA VAL A 184 -33.32 1.39 16.37
C VAL A 184 -34.16 2.65 16.52
N GLU A 185 -33.74 3.77 15.89
CA GLU A 185 -34.49 5.04 15.89
C GLU A 185 -35.93 4.89 15.32
N LEU A 186 -36.04 4.18 14.19
CA LEU A 186 -37.36 3.92 13.58
C LEU A 186 -38.26 3.07 14.48
N LYS A 187 -37.71 2.07 15.18
CA LYS A 187 -38.46 1.26 16.15
C LYS A 187 -38.87 2.09 17.36
N GLN A 188 -38.03 3.00 17.81
CA GLN A 188 -38.31 3.88 18.94
C GLN A 188 -39.41 4.90 18.60
N ARG A 189 -39.35 5.57 17.47
CA ARG A 189 -40.40 6.45 16.93
C ARG A 189 -41.74 5.74 16.75
N ARG A 190 -41.74 4.49 16.25
CA ARG A 190 -42.97 3.69 16.13
C ARG A 190 -43.60 3.37 17.50
N ARG A 191 -42.75 3.08 18.52
CA ARG A 191 -43.23 2.84 19.90
C ARG A 191 -43.80 4.11 20.56
N GLU A 192 -43.19 5.26 20.33
CA GLU A 192 -43.66 6.55 20.82
C GLU A 192 -44.99 6.93 20.17
N ASN A 193 -45.10 6.85 18.85
CA ASN A 193 -46.36 7.10 18.13
C ASN A 193 -47.48 6.16 18.54
N SER A 194 -47.20 4.87 18.82
CA SER A 194 -48.24 3.95 19.31
C SER A 194 -48.68 4.23 20.74
N LYS A 195 -47.81 4.77 21.62
CA LYS A 195 -48.16 5.21 22.96
C LYS A 195 -49.02 6.48 22.95
N ASP A 196 -48.78 7.41 22.03
CA ASP A 196 -49.57 8.63 21.88
C ASP A 196 -50.96 8.32 21.31
N GLN A 197 -51.10 7.38 20.38
CA GLN A 197 -52.40 6.89 19.91
C GLN A 197 -53.21 6.24 21.04
N LEU A 198 -52.57 5.44 21.90
CA LEU A 198 -53.24 4.84 23.09
C LEU A 198 -53.70 5.88 24.11
N LYS A 199 -52.96 7.00 24.25
CA LYS A 199 -53.39 8.12 25.14
C LYS A 199 -54.60 8.87 24.62
N THR A 200 -54.78 8.98 23.32
CA THR A 200 -55.91 9.68 22.68
C THR A 200 -57.25 9.00 22.96
N PHE A 201 -57.27 7.69 23.26
CA PHE A 201 -58.48 6.92 23.59
C PHE A 201 -58.66 6.65 25.08
N SER A 202 -58.00 7.39 25.96
CA SER A 202 -58.01 7.13 27.42
C SER A 202 -59.21 7.68 28.16
N SER A 203 -60.08 8.45 27.53
CA SER A 203 -61.27 9.04 28.14
C SER A 203 -62.58 8.61 27.42
N GLY A 204 -63.45 7.91 28.10
CA GLY A 204 -64.77 7.53 27.60
C GLY A 204 -65.04 6.02 27.50
N VAL A 205 -66.28 5.66 27.15
CA VAL A 205 -66.74 4.27 27.07
C VAL A 205 -66.12 3.44 25.93
N GLY A 206 -65.52 4.09 24.99
CA GLY A 206 -64.85 3.47 23.83
C GLY A 206 -63.30 3.34 23.89
N LYS A 207 -62.73 3.44 25.09
CA LYS A 207 -61.27 3.57 25.30
C LYS A 207 -60.41 2.40 24.74
N TYR A 208 -61.00 1.35 24.29
CA TYR A 208 -60.34 0.18 23.68
C TYR A 208 -60.81 -0.14 22.26
N ILE A 209 -61.66 0.71 21.65
CA ILE A 209 -62.17 0.49 20.29
C ILE A 209 -61.42 1.44 19.34
N ASN A 210 -60.70 0.89 18.37
CA ASN A 210 -60.12 1.68 17.30
C ASN A 210 -61.25 2.05 16.31
N PRO A 211 -61.54 3.35 16.08
CA PRO A 211 -62.59 3.78 15.17
C PRO A 211 -62.33 3.46 13.68
N ASP A 212 -61.08 3.15 13.31
CA ASP A 212 -60.68 2.84 11.92
C ASP A 212 -60.85 1.35 11.56
N LEU A 213 -61.36 0.51 12.48
CA LEU A 213 -61.72 -0.89 12.21
C LEU A 213 -63.23 -1.00 11.92
N LYS A 214 -63.66 -0.44 10.79
CA LYS A 214 -64.95 -0.74 10.16
C LYS A 214 -64.75 -1.34 8.80
#